data_fbb7cbf799e676f97e9f15e58206ef48
#
_entry.id   fbb7cbf799e676f97e9f15e58206ef48
#
_cell.length_a   1.000
_cell.length_b   1.000
_cell.length_c   1.000
_cell.angle_alpha   90.00
_cell.angle_beta   90.00
_cell.angle_gamma   90.00
#
_symmetry.space_group_name_H-M   'P 1'
#
loop_
_entity.id
_entity.type
_entity.pdbx_description
1 polymer ?
#
loop_
_entity_poly.entity_id
_entity_poly.type
_entity_poly.pdbx_seq_one_letter_code
_entity_poly.pdbx_strand_id
1 'polypeptide(L)'
;DYKSQDSDNEFLEILAEGGYQVGELAKYYYKFHYPDYHYADITSLDYQESIRATNEALEHENVVIAEPAITFDNFFIRVDVLVKKGNTIKLVEVKAKSCTSDDENDFLSFKKTGVSIQSKWRPYLADVAFQTYVTSQAFPEWSITPYLMLVNKSKETNMDGLNQLFTIVQTEENGEMRLGVEVNEEEINASKEKIKDTVLQDVNVKRVVNSILYSAPLGNDNFFDLLNRPLSEFGTENSSTFIEAAHQLSDAYKNEISLDKSGSSFGACCSKCTFCYQEIIPNYNPEEKYISSIWKFPKNKIPELFEQKVFSIKDLRNNPGLNPLNPNTKSYFRQSLQIDLTANNDLSEWHSDDISEVMSEWNFPLHFIDFETCTVPLPFHKNEYPYAVIASQFSVHTLKENGNVKHYQWLADQSPIDPTIQFVKELKKILSNDNGTVFMYANHENAVLKSAKQRMLPNKNEYKDEIDFIDSITFTRGEHEPERAMVDLCRFVQDHYYHPLTNGSNSLKAVLPSIMATSNILKQKYSNPLAFGTNLENYTLFQEDAGIVTDPYDLLPKLKDLISKDLDNALFHKDSLKDGSGAMKAFQVLQFSQISEEEKKGLRKGLLNYCELDTLAMVMLYEHLNSLLKK
;
A
#
# COMPACT_ATOMS: atom_id res chain seq x y z
N ASP A 1 11.08 9.03 21.38
CA ASP A 1 11.35 8.01 20.35
C ASP A 1 10.25 6.97 20.29
N TYR A 2 9.09 7.41 19.81
CA TYR A 2 7.94 6.55 19.62
C TYR A 2 7.97 6.01 18.19
N LYS A 3 8.03 4.68 18.02
CA LYS A 3 7.95 4.08 16.71
C LYS A 3 6.56 4.32 16.12
N SER A 4 6.51 4.77 14.88
CA SER A 4 5.27 4.79 14.11
C SER A 4 4.72 3.37 13.99
N GLN A 5 3.40 3.17 14.12
CA GLN A 5 2.77 1.87 13.82
C GLN A 5 2.92 1.46 12.34
N ASP A 6 3.25 2.42 11.48
CA ASP A 6 3.50 2.18 10.05
C ASP A 6 5.00 1.91 9.74
N SER A 7 5.92 1.97 10.76
CA SER A 7 7.36 1.75 10.56
C SER A 7 7.72 0.32 10.12
N ASP A 8 6.80 -0.61 10.27
CA ASP A 8 6.99 -2.03 9.94
C ASP A 8 6.10 -2.47 8.76
N ASN A 9 5.61 -1.53 7.95
CA ASN A 9 4.74 -1.81 6.81
C ASN A 9 5.57 -2.00 5.52
N GLU A 10 5.82 -3.24 5.14
CA GLU A 10 6.59 -3.64 3.94
C GLU A 10 6.03 -3.07 2.64
N PHE A 11 4.72 -2.92 2.53
CA PHE A 11 4.11 -2.28 1.36
C PHE A 11 4.56 -0.82 1.21
N LEU A 12 4.75 -0.10 2.32
CA LEU A 12 5.30 1.26 2.29
C LEU A 12 6.79 1.27 1.91
N GLU A 13 7.54 0.25 2.29
CA GLU A 13 8.95 0.09 1.88
C GLU A 13 9.07 -0.12 0.37
N ILE A 14 8.26 -1.00 -0.22
CA ILE A 14 8.24 -1.22 -1.68
C ILE A 14 7.80 0.03 -2.44
N LEU A 15 6.83 0.77 -1.92
CA LEU A 15 6.46 2.06 -2.50
C LEU A 15 7.61 3.07 -2.42
N ALA A 16 8.41 3.05 -1.34
CA ALA A 16 9.60 3.88 -1.20
C ALA A 16 10.70 3.46 -2.19
N GLU A 17 10.92 2.16 -2.41
CA GLU A 17 11.84 1.65 -3.43
C GLU A 17 11.49 2.18 -4.83
N GLY A 18 10.22 2.12 -5.22
CA GLY A 18 9.73 2.75 -6.45
C GLY A 18 9.97 4.27 -6.47
N GLY A 19 9.94 4.93 -5.31
CA GLY A 19 10.27 6.33 -5.13
C GLY A 19 11.71 6.64 -5.49
N TYR A 20 12.66 5.86 -4.99
CA TYR A 20 14.08 6.01 -5.30
C TYR A 20 14.37 5.84 -6.80
N GLN A 21 13.80 4.81 -7.44
CA GLN A 21 13.96 4.59 -8.89
C GLN A 21 13.42 5.77 -9.72
N VAL A 22 12.26 6.30 -9.36
CA VAL A 22 11.64 7.45 -10.03
C VAL A 22 12.47 8.71 -9.82
N GLY A 23 13.03 8.92 -8.62
CA GLY A 23 13.93 10.03 -8.31
C GLY A 23 15.20 10.00 -9.18
N GLU A 24 15.85 8.84 -9.29
CA GLU A 24 17.03 8.68 -10.14
C GLU A 24 16.69 8.90 -11.63
N LEU A 25 15.59 8.34 -12.13
CA LEU A 25 15.15 8.59 -13.51
C LEU A 25 14.93 10.10 -13.77
N ALA A 26 14.38 10.84 -12.79
CA ALA A 26 14.16 12.28 -12.91
C ALA A 26 15.48 13.06 -13.04
N LYS A 27 16.53 12.68 -12.31
CA LYS A 27 17.86 13.29 -12.44
C LYS A 27 18.39 13.18 -13.89
N TYR A 28 18.31 11.97 -14.49
CA TYR A 28 18.74 11.77 -15.87
C TYR A 28 17.81 12.44 -16.89
N TYR A 29 16.50 12.47 -16.63
CA TYR A 29 15.54 13.23 -17.44
C TYR A 29 15.97 14.69 -17.57
N TYR A 30 16.24 15.37 -16.46
CA TYR A 30 16.68 16.78 -16.48
C TYR A 30 18.08 16.95 -17.06
N LYS A 31 19.03 16.11 -16.71
CA LYS A 31 20.39 16.10 -17.29
C LYS A 31 20.38 16.06 -18.82
N PHE A 32 19.49 15.27 -19.41
CA PHE A 32 19.42 15.12 -20.87
C PHE A 32 18.57 16.18 -21.56
N HIS A 33 17.60 16.79 -20.86
CA HIS A 33 16.82 17.92 -21.40
C HIS A 33 17.61 19.23 -21.44
N TYR A 34 18.64 19.36 -20.61
CA TYR A 34 19.48 20.55 -20.51
C TYR A 34 20.96 20.23 -20.78
N PRO A 35 21.30 19.72 -22.00
CA PRO A 35 22.64 19.18 -22.27
C PRO A 35 23.75 20.25 -22.23
N ASP A 36 23.39 21.52 -22.44
CA ASP A 36 24.33 22.66 -22.43
C ASP A 36 24.47 23.33 -21.05
N TYR A 37 23.72 22.84 -20.04
CA TYR A 37 23.83 23.38 -18.68
C TYR A 37 24.89 22.61 -17.90
N HIS A 38 25.50 23.28 -16.93
CA HIS A 38 26.30 22.57 -15.95
C HIS A 38 25.38 21.58 -15.18
N TYR A 39 25.86 20.38 -14.90
CA TYR A 39 25.12 19.40 -14.09
C TYR A 39 25.89 19.10 -12.82
N ALA A 40 25.22 19.22 -11.67
CA ALA A 40 25.74 18.83 -10.38
C ALA A 40 24.77 17.88 -9.66
N ASP A 41 25.29 16.85 -9.01
CA ASP A 41 24.55 15.95 -8.13
C ASP A 41 25.12 16.06 -6.72
N ILE A 42 24.31 16.52 -5.76
CA ILE A 42 24.76 16.77 -4.38
C ILE A 42 24.51 15.50 -3.56
N THR A 43 25.49 14.62 -3.52
CA THR A 43 25.37 13.31 -2.89
C THR A 43 25.68 13.30 -1.39
N SER A 44 26.37 14.32 -0.86
CA SER A 44 26.73 14.40 0.56
C SER A 44 25.48 14.53 1.44
N LEU A 45 25.43 13.77 2.54
CA LEU A 45 24.40 13.87 3.57
C LEU A 45 24.78 14.83 4.71
N ASP A 46 26.02 15.30 4.75
CA ASP A 46 26.43 16.34 5.70
C ASP A 46 25.81 17.68 5.31
N TYR A 47 25.16 18.32 6.28
CA TYR A 47 24.44 19.58 6.04
C TYR A 47 25.35 20.71 5.51
N GLN A 48 26.54 20.88 6.10
CA GLN A 48 27.43 21.98 5.74
C GLN A 48 28.08 21.73 4.38
N GLU A 49 28.47 20.49 4.12
CA GLU A 49 29.06 20.09 2.84
C GLU A 49 28.04 20.17 1.70
N SER A 50 26.83 19.73 1.91
CA SER A 50 25.75 19.79 0.89
C SER A 50 25.38 21.24 0.55
N ILE A 51 25.29 22.12 1.54
CA ILE A 51 25.07 23.57 1.33
C ILE A 51 26.24 24.19 0.54
N ARG A 52 27.49 23.88 0.91
CA ARG A 52 28.67 24.38 0.21
C ARG A 52 28.67 23.93 -1.26
N ALA A 53 28.50 22.66 -1.51
CA ALA A 53 28.48 22.12 -2.87
C ALA A 53 27.31 22.69 -3.70
N THR A 54 26.15 22.93 -3.09
CA THR A 54 25.04 23.61 -3.75
C THR A 54 25.41 25.05 -4.13
N ASN A 55 26.02 25.82 -3.22
CA ASN A 55 26.42 27.21 -3.49
C ASN A 55 27.48 27.28 -4.60
N GLU A 56 28.47 26.37 -4.61
CA GLU A 56 29.46 26.26 -5.69
C GLU A 56 28.78 25.97 -7.05
N ALA A 57 27.82 25.06 -7.10
CA ALA A 57 27.07 24.77 -8.33
C ALA A 57 26.22 25.96 -8.81
N LEU A 58 25.67 26.74 -7.88
CA LEU A 58 24.86 27.93 -8.16
C LEU A 58 25.64 29.12 -8.76
N GLU A 59 26.99 29.11 -8.70
CA GLU A 59 27.82 30.11 -9.37
C GLU A 59 27.67 30.06 -10.89
N HIS A 60 27.29 28.91 -11.46
CA HIS A 60 26.99 28.80 -12.89
C HIS A 60 25.70 29.55 -13.25
N GLU A 61 25.72 30.30 -14.34
CA GLU A 61 24.54 31.02 -14.84
C GLU A 61 23.39 30.05 -15.21
N ASN A 62 23.76 28.95 -15.84
CA ASN A 62 22.84 27.90 -16.25
C ASN A 62 23.27 26.56 -15.64
N VAL A 63 22.48 26.01 -14.73
CA VAL A 63 22.82 24.77 -14.04
C VAL A 63 21.58 23.93 -13.74
N VAL A 64 21.73 22.60 -13.81
CA VAL A 64 20.82 21.60 -13.27
C VAL A 64 21.48 21.01 -12.03
N ILE A 65 20.84 21.13 -10.88
CA ILE A 65 21.36 20.57 -9.62
C ILE A 65 20.36 19.53 -9.15
N ALA A 66 20.82 18.29 -8.99
CA ALA A 66 20.09 17.24 -8.28
C ALA A 66 20.41 17.32 -6.79
N GLU A 67 19.40 17.16 -5.94
CA GLU A 67 19.48 17.18 -4.47
C GLU A 67 20.10 18.47 -3.86
N PRO A 68 19.89 19.69 -4.42
CA PRO A 68 20.44 20.89 -3.82
C PRO A 68 19.93 21.11 -2.40
N ALA A 69 20.86 21.48 -1.51
CA ALA A 69 20.59 21.83 -0.12
C ALA A 69 20.48 23.35 0.03
N ILE A 70 19.35 23.84 0.55
CA ILE A 70 19.09 25.27 0.73
C ILE A 70 18.64 25.51 2.17
N THR A 71 19.12 26.63 2.75
CA THR A 71 18.75 27.03 4.11
C THR A 71 18.23 28.46 4.15
N PHE A 72 17.28 28.68 5.03
CA PHE A 72 16.79 29.99 5.42
C PHE A 72 16.31 29.94 6.87
N ASP A 73 16.82 30.84 7.72
CA ASP A 73 16.53 30.85 9.16
C ASP A 73 16.82 29.48 9.81
N ASN A 74 15.85 28.87 10.47
CA ASN A 74 15.95 27.53 11.07
C ASN A 74 15.53 26.41 10.10
N PHE A 75 15.25 26.71 8.84
CA PHE A 75 14.81 25.74 7.86
C PHE A 75 15.96 25.24 7.00
N PHE A 76 15.95 23.93 6.75
CA PHE A 76 16.81 23.24 5.81
C PHE A 76 15.93 22.40 4.88
N ILE A 77 16.16 22.49 3.58
CA ILE A 77 15.48 21.69 2.57
C ILE A 77 16.48 21.02 1.65
N ARG A 78 16.08 19.88 1.08
CA ARG A 78 16.69 19.28 -0.10
C ARG A 78 15.62 19.21 -1.18
N VAL A 79 15.90 19.83 -2.31
CA VAL A 79 15.00 19.82 -3.47
C VAL A 79 15.43 18.66 -4.38
N ASP A 80 14.51 17.87 -4.92
CA ASP A 80 14.91 16.74 -5.77
C ASP A 80 15.67 17.24 -7.02
N VAL A 81 15.15 18.26 -7.72
CA VAL A 81 15.85 18.87 -8.86
C VAL A 81 15.61 20.38 -8.92
N LEU A 82 16.66 21.14 -9.13
CA LEU A 82 16.60 22.57 -9.38
C LEU A 82 17.25 22.89 -10.74
N VAL A 83 16.51 23.58 -11.61
CA VAL A 83 17.03 24.09 -12.89
C VAL A 83 17.11 25.61 -12.81
N LYS A 84 18.32 26.16 -12.90
CA LYS A 84 18.58 27.61 -12.91
C LYS A 84 18.97 28.08 -14.31
N LYS A 85 18.33 29.14 -14.76
CA LYS A 85 18.68 29.91 -15.96
C LYS A 85 18.72 31.40 -15.59
N GLY A 86 19.90 31.92 -15.32
CA GLY A 86 20.02 33.25 -14.70
C GLY A 86 19.24 33.29 -13.38
N ASN A 87 18.30 34.22 -13.25
CA ASN A 87 17.43 34.33 -12.05
C ASN A 87 16.09 33.59 -12.21
N THR A 88 15.89 32.83 -13.28
CA THR A 88 14.68 32.01 -13.47
C THR A 88 14.94 30.60 -12.97
N ILE A 89 14.12 30.15 -12.02
CA ILE A 89 14.28 28.87 -11.35
C ILE A 89 13.07 27.98 -11.61
N LYS A 90 13.33 26.75 -12.02
CA LYS A 90 12.38 25.63 -11.98
C LYS A 90 12.73 24.79 -10.75
N LEU A 91 11.86 24.78 -9.74
CA LEU A 91 11.99 23.96 -8.54
C LEU A 91 11.10 22.75 -8.71
N VAL A 92 11.65 21.56 -8.60
CA VAL A 92 10.96 20.31 -8.91
C VAL A 92 11.02 19.36 -7.72
N GLU A 93 9.88 18.96 -7.27
CA GLU A 93 9.70 17.86 -6.32
C GLU A 93 9.21 16.62 -7.10
N VAL A 94 9.86 15.49 -6.88
CA VAL A 94 9.60 14.23 -7.60
C VAL A 94 8.86 13.25 -6.68
N LYS A 95 7.77 12.70 -7.16
CA LYS A 95 7.02 11.69 -6.39
C LYS A 95 6.61 10.52 -7.28
N ALA A 96 6.85 9.30 -6.79
CA ALA A 96 6.32 8.07 -7.39
C ALA A 96 4.81 7.96 -7.14
N LYS A 97 4.07 8.96 -7.62
CA LYS A 97 2.60 8.99 -7.65
C LYS A 97 2.16 9.15 -9.10
N SER A 98 1.00 8.59 -9.43
CA SER A 98 0.51 8.63 -10.80
C SER A 98 -0.32 9.88 -11.08
N CYS A 99 -0.10 10.47 -12.27
CA CYS A 99 -0.98 11.44 -12.90
C CYS A 99 -1.50 10.87 -14.25
N THR A 100 -2.42 11.62 -14.87
CA THR A 100 -2.95 11.32 -16.22
C THR A 100 -2.74 12.48 -17.17
N SER A 101 -2.38 13.65 -16.67
CA SER A 101 -2.16 14.88 -17.42
C SER A 101 -1.15 15.78 -16.72
N ASP A 102 -0.81 16.90 -17.32
CA ASP A 102 -0.01 18.00 -16.76
C ASP A 102 -0.86 19.14 -16.16
N ASP A 103 -2.18 18.91 -16.02
CA ASP A 103 -3.11 19.89 -15.45
C ASP A 103 -3.15 19.82 -13.92
N GLU A 104 -2.78 20.93 -13.25
CA GLU A 104 -2.86 21.04 -11.78
C GLU A 104 -4.29 20.92 -11.23
N ASN A 105 -5.34 21.08 -12.08
CA ASN A 105 -6.72 20.87 -11.68
C ASN A 105 -7.00 19.41 -11.26
N ASP A 106 -6.20 18.44 -11.70
CA ASP A 106 -6.31 17.04 -11.27
C ASP A 106 -6.04 16.85 -9.77
N PHE A 107 -5.42 17.84 -9.13
CA PHE A 107 -5.20 17.86 -7.68
C PHE A 107 -6.37 18.45 -6.89
N LEU A 108 -7.34 19.04 -7.58
CA LEU A 108 -8.44 19.79 -6.98
C LEU A 108 -9.73 18.97 -6.94
N SER A 109 -10.57 19.31 -5.98
CA SER A 109 -11.94 18.81 -5.84
C SER A 109 -12.90 19.99 -6.01
N PHE A 110 -13.76 19.92 -7.01
CA PHE A 110 -14.77 20.93 -7.31
C PHE A 110 -16.12 20.50 -6.73
N LYS A 111 -16.58 21.20 -5.71
CA LYS A 111 -17.87 20.95 -5.04
C LYS A 111 -18.75 22.19 -5.16
N LYS A 112 -20.07 22.02 -4.91
CA LYS A 112 -21.01 23.16 -4.84
C LYS A 112 -20.62 24.19 -3.76
N THR A 113 -19.86 23.75 -2.74
CA THR A 113 -19.37 24.57 -1.63
C THR A 113 -18.02 25.25 -1.94
N GLY A 114 -17.39 24.95 -3.09
CA GLY A 114 -16.15 25.57 -3.53
C GLY A 114 -15.08 24.58 -4.02
N VAL A 115 -13.88 25.10 -4.27
CA VAL A 115 -12.72 24.35 -4.76
C VAL A 115 -11.77 24.04 -3.61
N SER A 116 -11.33 22.79 -3.52
CA SER A 116 -10.41 22.33 -2.47
C SER A 116 -9.33 21.42 -3.03
N ILE A 117 -8.17 21.37 -2.39
CA ILE A 117 -7.16 20.34 -2.68
C ILE A 117 -7.66 19.00 -2.18
N GLN A 118 -7.57 17.97 -3.03
CA GLN A 118 -7.87 16.60 -2.62
C GLN A 118 -6.93 16.15 -1.51
N SER A 119 -7.45 15.50 -0.47
CA SER A 119 -6.69 15.11 0.72
C SER A 119 -5.43 14.28 0.40
N LYS A 120 -5.48 13.44 -0.63
CA LYS A 120 -4.35 12.60 -1.06
C LYS A 120 -3.17 13.39 -1.63
N TRP A 121 -3.39 14.64 -2.11
CA TRP A 121 -2.36 15.50 -2.69
C TRP A 121 -1.80 16.55 -1.73
N ARG A 122 -2.53 16.83 -0.64
CA ARG A 122 -2.13 17.87 0.33
C ARG A 122 -0.69 17.75 0.86
N PRO A 123 -0.21 16.56 1.30
CA PRO A 123 1.14 16.44 1.83
C PRO A 123 2.20 16.84 0.80
N TYR A 124 2.05 16.38 -0.45
CA TYR A 124 3.01 16.65 -1.52
C TYR A 124 3.02 18.11 -1.95
N LEU A 125 1.85 18.74 -2.04
CA LEU A 125 1.73 20.16 -2.40
C LEU A 125 2.20 21.07 -1.26
N ALA A 126 2.01 20.66 0.00
CA ALA A 126 2.56 21.35 1.15
C ALA A 126 4.11 21.29 1.17
N ASP A 127 4.69 20.13 0.81
CA ASP A 127 6.11 19.93 0.66
C ASP A 127 6.71 20.89 -0.38
N VAL A 128 6.16 20.91 -1.60
CA VAL A 128 6.57 21.84 -2.66
C VAL A 128 6.40 23.30 -2.23
N ALA A 129 5.32 23.63 -1.52
CA ALA A 129 5.08 24.98 -1.01
C ALA A 129 6.14 25.40 0.01
N PHE A 130 6.49 24.51 0.95
CA PHE A 130 7.54 24.77 1.94
C PHE A 130 8.90 24.97 1.27
N GLN A 131 9.27 24.11 0.34
CA GLN A 131 10.53 24.24 -0.42
C GLN A 131 10.55 25.54 -1.23
N THR A 132 9.44 25.91 -1.86
CA THR A 132 9.31 27.18 -2.59
C THR A 132 9.49 28.38 -1.66
N TYR A 133 8.87 28.34 -0.48
CA TYR A 133 9.04 29.40 0.53
C TYR A 133 10.50 29.54 0.96
N VAL A 134 11.14 28.48 1.43
CA VAL A 134 12.53 28.52 1.89
C VAL A 134 13.47 29.04 0.79
N THR A 135 13.31 28.53 -0.43
CA THR A 135 14.11 28.96 -1.58
C THR A 135 13.90 30.45 -1.91
N SER A 136 12.65 30.94 -1.86
CA SER A 136 12.33 32.34 -2.15
C SER A 136 12.87 33.31 -1.09
N GLN A 137 12.98 32.86 0.15
CA GLN A 137 13.55 33.66 1.22
C GLN A 137 15.11 33.66 1.19
N ALA A 138 15.70 32.51 0.83
CA ALA A 138 17.16 32.39 0.67
C ALA A 138 17.68 33.20 -0.53
N PHE A 139 16.89 33.32 -1.61
CA PHE A 139 17.25 33.98 -2.87
C PHE A 139 16.11 34.88 -3.35
N PRO A 140 15.92 36.07 -2.75
CA PRO A 140 14.80 36.97 -3.06
C PRO A 140 14.75 37.49 -4.51
N GLU A 141 15.90 37.49 -5.20
CA GLU A 141 16.03 37.93 -6.60
C GLU A 141 15.55 36.89 -7.61
N TRP A 142 15.25 35.62 -7.17
CA TRP A 142 14.87 34.56 -8.07
C TRP A 142 13.38 34.56 -8.41
N SER A 143 13.08 34.30 -9.69
CA SER A 143 11.73 34.02 -10.15
C SER A 143 11.49 32.51 -10.15
N ILE A 144 10.86 31.99 -9.10
CA ILE A 144 10.68 30.55 -8.88
C ILE A 144 9.36 30.10 -9.48
N THR A 145 9.41 29.00 -10.22
CA THR A 145 8.24 28.24 -10.67
C THR A 145 8.31 26.83 -10.11
N PRO A 146 7.44 26.46 -9.17
CA PRO A 146 7.39 25.11 -8.61
C PRO A 146 6.70 24.13 -9.53
N TYR A 147 7.23 22.91 -9.56
CA TYR A 147 6.69 21.76 -10.29
C TYR A 147 6.61 20.55 -9.36
N LEU A 148 5.59 19.74 -9.60
CA LEU A 148 5.51 18.38 -9.07
C LEU A 148 5.72 17.43 -10.24
N MET A 149 6.81 16.64 -10.22
CA MET A 149 7.08 15.63 -11.23
C MET A 149 6.49 14.30 -10.79
N LEU A 150 5.67 13.71 -11.64
CA LEU A 150 4.88 12.52 -11.37
C LEU A 150 5.07 11.47 -12.47
N VAL A 151 4.58 10.27 -12.22
CA VAL A 151 4.58 9.18 -13.19
C VAL A 151 3.28 9.21 -13.98
N ASN A 152 3.35 9.42 -15.28
CA ASN A 152 2.17 9.48 -16.15
C ASN A 152 1.67 8.08 -16.52
N LYS A 153 0.62 7.62 -15.86
CA LYS A 153 0.02 6.30 -16.10
C LYS A 153 -0.79 6.20 -17.40
N SER A 154 -0.92 7.30 -18.16
CA SER A 154 -1.54 7.33 -19.49
C SER A 154 -0.51 7.28 -20.63
N LYS A 155 0.79 7.25 -20.28
CA LYS A 155 1.89 7.19 -21.23
C LYS A 155 2.53 5.81 -21.20
N GLU A 156 2.61 5.16 -22.34
CA GLU A 156 3.33 3.89 -22.50
C GLU A 156 4.84 4.10 -22.41
N THR A 157 5.57 3.17 -21.83
CA THR A 157 7.02 3.19 -21.90
C THR A 157 7.49 2.84 -23.32
N ASN A 158 8.51 3.56 -23.77
CA ASN A 158 9.07 3.43 -25.13
C ASN A 158 10.26 2.44 -25.22
N MET A 159 10.59 1.76 -24.08
CA MET A 159 11.72 0.84 -24.00
C MET A 159 11.43 -0.36 -23.10
N ASP A 160 12.11 -1.48 -23.38
CA ASP A 160 12.18 -2.61 -22.46
C ASP A 160 13.18 -2.31 -21.35
N GLY A 161 12.95 -2.87 -20.17
CA GLY A 161 13.89 -2.82 -19.06
C GLY A 161 14.02 -1.46 -18.38
N LEU A 162 13.08 -0.52 -18.52
CA LEU A 162 13.18 0.80 -17.87
C LEU A 162 13.39 0.66 -16.36
N ASN A 163 12.66 -0.23 -15.69
CA ASN A 163 12.84 -0.51 -14.27
C ASN A 163 14.24 -1.03 -13.93
N GLN A 164 14.80 -1.87 -14.82
CA GLN A 164 16.09 -2.55 -14.59
C GLN A 164 17.30 -1.63 -14.72
N LEU A 165 17.12 -0.42 -15.26
CA LEU A 165 18.17 0.59 -15.28
C LEU A 165 18.51 1.14 -13.90
N PHE A 166 17.63 0.91 -12.92
CA PHE A 166 17.67 1.47 -11.57
C PHE A 166 17.51 0.34 -10.54
N THR A 167 18.60 -0.34 -10.19
CA THR A 167 18.57 -1.46 -9.24
C THR A 167 18.63 -0.92 -7.82
N ILE A 168 17.65 -1.31 -7.00
CA ILE A 168 17.68 -0.98 -5.57
C ILE A 168 18.78 -1.81 -4.90
N VAL A 169 19.67 -1.14 -4.18
CA VAL A 169 20.76 -1.73 -3.43
C VAL A 169 20.77 -1.23 -2.00
N GLN A 170 21.33 -2.02 -1.11
CA GLN A 170 21.61 -1.59 0.25
C GLN A 170 23.08 -1.23 0.39
N THR A 171 23.33 -0.08 0.95
CA THR A 171 24.66 0.41 1.26
C THR A 171 24.78 0.66 2.77
N GLU A 172 25.90 0.26 3.36
CA GLU A 172 26.21 0.65 4.73
C GLU A 172 26.84 2.03 4.74
N GLU A 173 26.20 2.98 5.40
CA GLU A 173 26.70 4.34 5.52
C GLU A 173 26.68 4.76 7.00
N ASN A 174 27.85 5.08 7.55
CA ASN A 174 28.04 5.42 8.96
C ASN A 174 27.50 4.39 9.97
N GLY A 175 27.53 3.09 9.60
CA GLY A 175 27.01 2.00 10.44
C GLY A 175 25.50 1.79 10.38
N GLU A 176 24.82 2.51 9.50
CA GLU A 176 23.40 2.30 9.20
C GLU A 176 23.22 1.76 7.79
N MET A 177 22.35 0.76 7.64
CA MET A 177 21.95 0.25 6.33
C MET A 177 20.94 1.20 5.70
N ARG A 178 21.22 1.64 4.48
CA ARG A 178 20.34 2.53 3.70
C ARG A 178 20.05 1.97 2.33
N LEU A 179 18.86 2.27 1.83
CA LEU A 179 18.50 1.97 0.44
C LEU A 179 19.10 3.03 -0.47
N GLY A 180 19.74 2.57 -1.53
CA GLY A 180 20.25 3.39 -2.62
C GLY A 180 19.83 2.81 -3.96
N VAL A 181 20.25 3.46 -5.03
CA VAL A 181 20.01 2.99 -6.41
C VAL A 181 21.34 2.84 -7.13
N GLU A 182 21.61 1.64 -7.62
CA GLU A 182 22.66 1.42 -8.59
C GLU A 182 22.10 1.64 -10.00
N VAL A 183 22.75 2.53 -10.75
CA VAL A 183 22.29 2.97 -12.06
C VAL A 183 23.13 2.34 -13.16
N ASN A 184 22.47 1.73 -14.16
CA ASN A 184 23.15 1.26 -15.39
C ASN A 184 23.43 2.45 -16.32
N GLU A 185 24.52 3.18 -16.01
CA GLU A 185 24.86 4.41 -16.74
C GLU A 185 25.18 4.19 -18.21
N GLU A 186 25.73 3.03 -18.59
CA GLU A 186 26.05 2.71 -19.96
C GLU A 186 24.77 2.66 -20.82
N GLU A 187 23.77 1.89 -20.35
CA GLU A 187 22.50 1.74 -21.05
C GLU A 187 21.66 3.02 -21.03
N ILE A 188 21.67 3.78 -19.93
CA ILE A 188 21.01 5.08 -19.84
C ILE A 188 21.60 6.06 -20.84
N ASN A 189 22.93 6.14 -20.93
CA ASN A 189 23.60 7.00 -21.90
C ASN A 189 23.38 6.58 -23.35
N ALA A 190 23.26 5.27 -23.63
CA ALA A 190 22.89 4.75 -24.93
C ALA A 190 21.42 5.06 -25.28
N SER A 191 20.56 5.23 -24.28
CA SER A 191 19.10 5.41 -24.42
C SER A 191 18.63 6.86 -24.18
N LYS A 192 19.48 7.88 -24.29
CA LYS A 192 19.18 9.29 -23.94
C LYS A 192 17.86 9.80 -24.49
N GLU A 193 17.57 9.58 -25.79
CA GLU A 193 16.34 10.09 -26.41
C GLU A 193 15.07 9.37 -25.87
N LYS A 194 15.20 8.09 -25.49
CA LYS A 194 14.11 7.36 -24.84
C LYS A 194 13.87 7.85 -23.41
N ILE A 195 14.95 8.19 -22.68
CA ILE A 195 14.86 8.76 -21.32
C ILE A 195 14.23 10.16 -21.34
N LYS A 196 14.55 11.00 -22.33
CA LYS A 196 13.86 12.29 -22.51
C LYS A 196 12.36 12.13 -22.73
N ASP A 197 11.96 11.12 -23.49
CA ASP A 197 10.54 10.80 -23.74
C ASP A 197 10.04 9.69 -22.84
N THR A 198 10.42 9.69 -21.56
CA THR A 198 10.04 8.70 -20.58
C THR A 198 8.62 8.91 -20.03
N VAL A 199 8.21 8.07 -19.09
CA VAL A 199 6.89 8.07 -18.45
C VAL A 199 6.72 9.17 -17.37
N LEU A 200 7.72 10.03 -17.17
CA LEU A 200 7.61 11.13 -16.22
C LEU A 200 6.87 12.34 -16.82
N GLN A 201 6.20 13.08 -15.95
CA GLN A 201 5.40 14.26 -16.32
C GLN A 201 5.59 15.38 -15.30
N ASP A 202 6.05 16.53 -15.76
CA ASP A 202 6.06 17.77 -14.98
C ASP A 202 4.65 18.38 -14.92
N VAL A 203 4.20 18.70 -13.73
CA VAL A 203 2.99 19.48 -13.50
C VAL A 203 3.36 20.80 -12.85
N ASN A 204 3.05 21.91 -13.49
CA ASN A 204 3.24 23.24 -12.92
C ASN A 204 2.21 23.47 -11.81
N VAL A 205 2.66 23.62 -10.57
CA VAL A 205 1.79 23.77 -9.39
C VAL A 205 1.84 25.17 -8.77
N LYS A 206 2.29 26.15 -9.54
CA LYS A 206 2.49 27.53 -9.03
C LYS A 206 1.22 28.15 -8.45
N ARG A 207 0.05 27.94 -9.08
CA ARG A 207 -1.22 28.48 -8.59
C ARG A 207 -1.62 27.85 -7.26
N VAL A 208 -1.50 26.53 -7.15
CA VAL A 208 -1.82 25.81 -5.92
C VAL A 208 -0.84 26.17 -4.80
N VAL A 209 0.47 26.22 -5.10
CA VAL A 209 1.51 26.62 -4.14
C VAL A 209 1.27 28.07 -3.64
N ASN A 210 0.95 29.00 -4.52
CA ASN A 210 0.61 30.37 -4.11
C ASN A 210 -0.64 30.42 -3.23
N SER A 211 -1.60 29.53 -3.47
CA SER A 211 -2.79 29.40 -2.62
C SER A 211 -2.42 28.96 -1.21
N ILE A 212 -1.47 28.00 -1.08
CA ILE A 212 -0.98 27.53 0.21
C ILE A 212 -0.19 28.64 0.94
N LEU A 213 0.74 29.29 0.25
CA LEU A 213 1.65 30.26 0.88
C LEU A 213 0.99 31.60 1.22
N TYR A 214 0.11 32.09 0.34
CA TYR A 214 -0.40 33.47 0.39
C TYR A 214 -1.92 33.56 0.49
N SER A 215 -2.59 32.47 0.81
CA SER A 215 -4.07 32.41 0.87
C SER A 215 -4.75 32.91 -0.41
N ALA A 216 -4.09 32.72 -1.56
CA ALA A 216 -4.62 33.10 -2.85
C ALA A 216 -5.82 32.20 -3.21
N PRO A 217 -6.97 32.73 -3.66
CA PRO A 217 -8.16 31.93 -3.89
C PRO A 217 -7.96 30.92 -5.02
N LEU A 218 -8.38 29.67 -4.77
CA LEU A 218 -8.56 28.63 -5.78
C LEU A 218 -10.01 28.61 -6.27
N GLY A 219 -10.46 29.66 -6.92
CA GLY A 219 -11.88 29.90 -7.19
C GLY A 219 -12.48 30.82 -6.14
N ASN A 220 -13.65 30.49 -5.58
CA ASN A 220 -14.31 31.34 -4.59
C ASN A 220 -13.92 31.08 -3.14
N ASP A 221 -13.04 30.08 -2.87
CA ASP A 221 -12.69 29.67 -1.52
C ASP A 221 -11.21 29.89 -1.21
N ASN A 222 -10.95 30.28 0.03
CA ASN A 222 -9.61 30.43 0.56
C ASN A 222 -9.03 29.05 0.91
N PHE A 223 -7.80 28.75 0.47
CA PHE A 223 -7.12 27.48 0.75
C PHE A 223 -7.00 27.19 2.27
N PHE A 224 -6.88 28.23 3.10
CA PHE A 224 -6.77 28.07 4.55
C PHE A 224 -8.05 27.62 5.25
N ASP A 225 -9.22 27.90 4.71
CA ASP A 225 -10.47 27.32 5.21
C ASP A 225 -10.47 25.80 5.06
N LEU A 226 -9.55 25.24 4.32
CA LEU A 226 -9.46 23.83 3.94
C LEU A 226 -8.24 23.11 4.52
N LEU A 227 -7.15 23.81 4.80
CA LEU A 227 -6.10 23.34 5.72
C LEU A 227 -6.50 23.57 7.17
N ASN A 228 -7.54 24.37 7.42
CA ASN A 228 -8.10 24.63 8.75
C ASN A 228 -8.70 23.35 9.36
N ARG A 229 -7.84 22.44 9.66
CA ARG A 229 -7.77 21.96 11.02
C ARG A 229 -7.02 23.04 11.76
N PRO A 230 -7.68 23.74 12.71
CA PRO A 230 -6.97 24.76 13.45
C PRO A 230 -5.72 24.14 14.04
N LEU A 231 -4.62 24.89 14.07
CA LEU A 231 -3.48 24.57 14.94
C LEU A 231 -3.94 24.51 16.43
N SER A 232 -5.17 24.81 16.74
CA SER A 232 -5.85 24.43 17.97
C SER A 232 -5.79 22.90 18.23
N GLU A 233 -5.64 22.04 17.22
CA GLU A 233 -5.22 20.64 17.41
C GLU A 233 -3.83 20.54 18.03
N PHE A 234 -3.03 21.59 17.98
CA PHE A 234 -1.74 21.72 18.65
C PHE A 234 -1.74 22.76 19.79
N GLY A 235 -2.91 23.16 20.28
CA GLY A 235 -3.05 24.03 21.44
C GLY A 235 -2.93 25.53 21.19
N THR A 236 -3.04 26.01 19.95
CA THR A 236 -3.04 27.44 19.62
C THR A 236 -4.45 27.93 19.28
N GLU A 237 -4.93 28.96 19.94
CA GLU A 237 -6.28 29.52 19.78
C GLU A 237 -6.50 30.35 18.49
N ASN A 238 -5.48 30.51 17.64
CA ASN A 238 -5.52 31.36 16.45
C ASN A 238 -5.24 30.58 15.16
N SER A 239 -6.00 30.83 14.11
CA SER A 239 -5.71 30.33 12.77
C SER A 239 -4.39 30.95 12.26
N SER A 240 -3.33 30.14 12.20
CA SER A 240 -2.03 30.56 11.66
C SER A 240 -1.98 30.32 10.16
N THR A 241 -1.27 31.19 9.43
CA THR A 241 -0.90 30.93 8.04
C THR A 241 0.01 29.72 7.94
N PHE A 242 0.16 29.12 6.75
CA PHE A 242 1.08 28.00 6.52
C PHE A 242 2.50 28.32 6.98
N ILE A 243 2.97 29.56 6.69
CA ILE A 243 4.31 30.03 7.05
C ILE A 243 4.46 30.19 8.58
N GLU A 244 3.48 30.80 9.23
CA GLU A 244 3.47 30.93 10.70
C GLU A 244 3.46 29.56 11.39
N ALA A 245 2.69 28.62 10.86
CA ALA A 245 2.70 27.24 11.35
C ALA A 245 4.08 26.56 11.23
N ALA A 246 4.76 26.75 10.10
CA ALA A 246 6.10 26.21 9.90
C ALA A 246 7.10 26.80 10.93
N HIS A 247 7.07 28.13 11.18
CA HIS A 247 7.90 28.75 12.21
C HIS A 247 7.56 28.27 13.62
N GLN A 248 6.27 28.16 13.97
CA GLN A 248 5.86 27.65 15.28
C GLN A 248 6.34 26.21 15.52
N LEU A 249 6.27 25.34 14.50
CA LEU A 249 6.78 23.97 14.59
C LEU A 249 8.31 23.95 14.74
N SER A 250 9.02 24.79 14.00
CA SER A 250 10.48 24.94 14.13
C SER A 250 10.88 25.40 15.53
N ASP A 251 10.20 26.41 16.06
CA ASP A 251 10.45 26.94 17.40
C ASP A 251 10.13 25.90 18.49
N ALA A 252 9.04 25.16 18.32
CA ALA A 252 8.69 24.08 19.24
C ALA A 252 9.76 22.97 19.26
N TYR A 253 10.26 22.57 18.08
CA TYR A 253 11.33 21.59 17.96
C TYR A 253 12.64 22.07 18.58
N LYS A 254 13.06 23.32 18.29
CA LYS A 254 14.29 23.95 18.80
C LYS A 254 14.29 24.10 20.32
N ASN A 255 13.14 24.41 20.92
CA ASN A 255 13.00 24.65 22.35
C ASN A 255 12.58 23.40 23.12
N GLU A 256 12.56 22.22 22.51
CA GLU A 256 12.14 20.94 23.11
C GLU A 256 10.79 21.07 23.85
N ILE A 257 9.88 21.87 23.30
CA ILE A 257 8.55 22.05 23.88
C ILE A 257 7.83 20.69 23.79
N SER A 258 7.67 20.04 24.93
CA SER A 258 6.90 18.81 24.98
C SER A 258 5.44 19.11 24.68
N LEU A 259 4.80 18.21 23.93
CA LEU A 259 3.34 18.26 23.70
C LEU A 259 2.63 18.28 25.07
N ASP A 260 1.67 19.17 25.21
CA ASP A 260 0.84 19.21 26.41
C ASP A 260 0.10 17.88 26.56
N LYS A 261 0.42 17.17 27.66
CA LYS A 261 -0.24 15.88 28.01
C LYS A 261 -1.66 16.08 28.57
N SER A 262 -2.17 17.32 28.60
CA SER A 262 -3.48 17.65 29.21
C SER A 262 -4.69 17.09 28.45
N GLY A 263 -4.48 16.46 27.29
CA GLY A 263 -5.53 15.80 26.51
C GLY A 263 -6.40 16.73 25.66
N SER A 264 -6.10 18.02 25.62
CA SER A 264 -6.82 19.00 24.78
C SER A 264 -6.48 18.94 23.29
N SER A 265 -5.65 17.96 22.87
CA SER A 265 -5.04 17.92 21.53
C SER A 265 -5.25 16.61 20.79
N PHE A 266 -6.31 15.87 21.05
CA PHE A 266 -6.56 14.65 20.28
C PHE A 266 -7.02 14.95 18.85
N GLY A 267 -6.28 14.44 17.88
CA GLY A 267 -6.64 14.49 16.46
C GLY A 267 -7.07 13.13 15.91
N ALA A 268 -7.55 13.10 14.67
CA ALA A 268 -7.90 11.84 13.99
C ALA A 268 -6.71 10.88 13.83
N CYS A 269 -5.47 11.37 13.91
CA CYS A 269 -4.25 10.56 13.93
C CYS A 269 -4.11 9.70 15.19
N CYS A 270 -4.76 10.09 16.32
CA CYS A 270 -4.66 9.38 17.59
C CYS A 270 -5.14 7.93 17.52
N SER A 271 -5.97 7.58 16.53
CA SER A 271 -6.40 6.19 16.29
C SER A 271 -5.25 5.21 16.00
N LYS A 272 -4.07 5.72 15.62
CA LYS A 272 -2.87 4.94 15.27
C LYS A 272 -1.59 5.46 15.93
N CYS A 273 -1.70 6.47 16.78
CA CYS A 273 -0.54 7.14 17.34
C CYS A 273 -0.04 6.40 18.59
N THR A 274 1.13 5.80 18.51
CA THR A 274 1.76 5.08 19.63
C THR A 274 1.97 5.99 20.83
N PHE A 275 2.37 7.26 20.60
CA PHE A 275 2.48 8.26 21.67
C PHE A 275 1.16 8.46 22.41
N CYS A 276 0.04 8.69 21.67
CA CYS A 276 -1.26 8.88 22.30
C CYS A 276 -1.67 7.68 23.16
N TYR A 277 -1.41 6.47 22.68
CA TYR A 277 -1.74 5.25 23.44
C TYR A 277 -0.86 5.10 24.68
N GLN A 278 0.45 5.25 24.57
CA GLN A 278 1.39 4.98 25.66
C GLN A 278 1.47 6.11 26.70
N GLU A 279 1.38 7.37 26.27
CA GLU A 279 1.61 8.52 27.13
C GLU A 279 0.33 9.22 27.60
N ILE A 280 -0.74 9.15 26.83
CA ILE A 280 -1.97 9.90 27.13
C ILE A 280 -3.04 9.00 27.74
N ILE A 281 -3.15 7.73 27.29
CA ILE A 281 -4.12 6.80 27.88
C ILE A 281 -3.62 6.35 29.26
N PRO A 282 -4.37 6.64 30.34
CA PRO A 282 -3.96 6.22 31.68
C PRO A 282 -3.87 4.69 31.77
N ASN A 283 -2.75 4.20 32.32
CA ASN A 283 -2.52 2.76 32.52
C ASN A 283 -2.65 1.96 31.19
N TYR A 284 -2.07 2.48 30.12
CA TYR A 284 -2.07 1.80 28.83
C TYR A 284 -1.68 0.32 28.97
N ASN A 285 -2.50 -0.55 28.40
CA ASN A 285 -2.25 -1.99 28.36
C ASN A 285 -2.36 -2.45 26.89
N PRO A 286 -1.29 -2.99 26.28
CA PRO A 286 -1.31 -3.47 24.89
C PRO A 286 -2.31 -4.62 24.66
N GLU A 287 -2.70 -5.35 25.71
CA GLU A 287 -3.70 -6.43 25.62
C GLU A 287 -5.15 -5.92 25.67
N GLU A 288 -5.36 -4.66 26.06
CA GLU A 288 -6.71 -4.06 26.09
C GLU A 288 -7.20 -3.78 24.65
N LYS A 289 -8.49 -3.91 24.44
CA LYS A 289 -9.13 -3.63 23.15
C LYS A 289 -9.69 -2.21 23.13
N TYR A 290 -9.02 -1.36 22.37
CA TYR A 290 -9.36 0.06 22.26
C TYR A 290 -10.45 0.31 21.21
N ILE A 291 -11.17 1.43 21.31
CA ILE A 291 -12.27 1.80 20.38
C ILE A 291 -11.82 1.88 18.93
N SER A 292 -10.53 2.15 18.67
CA SER A 292 -9.95 2.18 17.32
C SER A 292 -9.93 0.82 16.63
N SER A 293 -10.04 -0.29 17.37
CA SER A 293 -10.11 -1.65 16.82
C SER A 293 -11.53 -2.07 16.42
N ILE A 294 -12.56 -1.28 16.72
CA ILE A 294 -13.92 -1.55 16.27
C ILE A 294 -13.98 -1.42 14.73
N TRP A 295 -14.50 -2.45 14.08
CA TRP A 295 -14.63 -2.47 12.63
C TRP A 295 -15.40 -1.26 12.09
N LYS A 296 -14.82 -0.56 11.10
CA LYS A 296 -15.40 0.65 10.49
C LYS A 296 -15.81 1.73 11.52
N PHE A 297 -15.12 1.81 12.66
CA PHE A 297 -15.37 2.88 13.63
C PHE A 297 -15.10 4.25 13.00
N PRO A 298 -15.94 5.27 13.25
CA PRO A 298 -15.75 6.62 12.73
C PRO A 298 -14.54 7.29 13.40
N LYS A 299 -13.37 7.26 12.71
CA LYS A 299 -12.09 7.76 13.26
C LYS A 299 -12.13 9.22 13.71
N ASN A 300 -12.95 10.04 13.06
CA ASN A 300 -13.16 11.45 13.43
C ASN A 300 -13.88 11.62 14.78
N LYS A 301 -14.44 10.56 15.36
CA LYS A 301 -15.07 10.58 16.67
C LYS A 301 -14.13 10.15 17.80
N ILE A 302 -12.99 9.57 17.49
CA ILE A 302 -12.02 9.12 18.49
C ILE A 302 -11.49 10.26 19.35
N PRO A 303 -11.12 11.44 18.80
CA PRO A 303 -10.67 12.56 19.63
C PRO A 303 -11.68 12.96 20.70
N GLU A 304 -12.94 13.15 20.31
CA GLU A 304 -14.03 13.53 21.21
C GLU A 304 -14.24 12.51 22.34
N LEU A 305 -14.14 11.22 22.02
CA LEU A 305 -14.25 10.15 23.01
C LEU A 305 -13.06 10.10 23.97
N PHE A 306 -11.85 10.33 23.45
CA PHE A 306 -10.63 10.39 24.27
C PHE A 306 -10.66 11.55 25.27
N GLU A 307 -11.15 12.72 24.86
CA GLU A 307 -11.39 13.87 25.75
C GLU A 307 -12.39 13.51 26.88
N GLN A 308 -13.38 12.68 26.56
CA GLN A 308 -14.36 12.17 27.54
C GLN A 308 -13.87 10.95 28.31
N LYS A 309 -12.58 10.59 28.20
CA LYS A 309 -11.92 9.44 28.84
C LYS A 309 -12.55 8.09 28.47
N VAL A 310 -13.09 7.97 27.27
CA VAL A 310 -13.58 6.72 26.69
C VAL A 310 -12.51 6.21 25.72
N PHE A 311 -11.68 5.29 26.18
CA PHE A 311 -10.54 4.78 25.42
C PHE A 311 -10.77 3.36 24.91
N SER A 312 -11.26 2.49 25.78
CA SER A 312 -11.47 1.07 25.47
C SER A 312 -12.89 0.76 25.01
N ILE A 313 -13.06 -0.43 24.41
CA ILE A 313 -14.38 -0.96 24.07
C ILE A 313 -15.26 -1.12 25.32
N LYS A 314 -14.67 -1.49 26.47
CA LYS A 314 -15.39 -1.59 27.75
C LYS A 314 -15.88 -0.22 28.21
N ASP A 315 -15.05 0.83 28.08
CA ASP A 315 -15.47 2.19 28.43
C ASP A 315 -16.66 2.62 27.56
N LEU A 316 -16.60 2.35 26.25
CA LEU A 316 -17.68 2.68 25.32
C LEU A 316 -18.98 1.93 25.68
N ARG A 317 -18.88 0.65 26.00
CA ARG A 317 -20.02 -0.19 26.44
C ARG A 317 -20.66 0.33 27.72
N ASN A 318 -19.86 0.82 28.65
CA ASN A 318 -20.33 1.38 29.96
C ASN A 318 -20.91 2.79 29.82
N ASN A 319 -20.64 3.48 28.69
CA ASN A 319 -21.13 4.84 28.41
C ASN A 319 -21.96 4.87 27.10
N PRO A 320 -23.11 4.18 27.03
CA PRO A 320 -23.88 4.04 25.78
C PRO A 320 -24.35 5.37 25.17
N GLY A 321 -24.52 6.42 26.00
CA GLY A 321 -24.86 7.76 25.53
C GLY A 321 -23.76 8.45 24.74
N LEU A 322 -22.52 7.95 24.82
CA LEU A 322 -21.37 8.47 24.08
C LEU A 322 -21.07 7.66 22.80
N ASN A 323 -21.81 6.57 22.56
CA ASN A 323 -21.57 5.71 21.40
C ASN A 323 -21.95 6.44 20.10
N PRO A 324 -20.99 6.74 19.20
CA PRO A 324 -21.25 7.50 17.98
C PRO A 324 -21.77 6.65 16.83
N LEU A 325 -21.95 5.35 17.01
CA LEU A 325 -22.38 4.44 15.96
C LEU A 325 -23.85 4.69 15.57
N ASN A 326 -24.10 4.71 14.27
CA ASN A 326 -25.44 4.95 13.73
C ASN A 326 -26.22 3.63 13.57
N PRO A 327 -27.32 3.44 14.34
CA PRO A 327 -28.14 2.21 14.26
C PRO A 327 -28.74 1.92 12.88
N ASN A 328 -28.85 2.94 12.01
CA ASN A 328 -29.44 2.79 10.70
C ASN A 328 -28.43 2.33 9.61
N THR A 329 -27.19 2.08 9.98
CA THR A 329 -26.16 1.59 9.04
C THR A 329 -26.11 0.07 9.02
N LYS A 330 -25.80 -0.53 7.86
CA LYS A 330 -25.61 -1.99 7.75
C LYS A 330 -24.49 -2.53 8.64
N SER A 331 -23.48 -1.70 8.96
CA SER A 331 -22.35 -2.10 9.82
C SER A 331 -22.69 -2.12 11.31
N TYR A 332 -23.77 -1.46 11.73
CA TYR A 332 -24.10 -1.27 13.15
C TYR A 332 -24.24 -2.59 13.92
N PHE A 333 -24.96 -3.56 13.36
CA PHE A 333 -25.15 -4.85 14.01
C PHE A 333 -23.79 -5.51 14.36
N ARG A 334 -22.90 -5.61 13.38
CA ARG A 334 -21.57 -6.21 13.60
C ARG A 334 -20.71 -5.41 14.58
N GLN A 335 -20.79 -4.08 14.54
CA GLN A 335 -20.09 -3.21 15.49
C GLN A 335 -20.61 -3.42 16.91
N SER A 336 -21.93 -3.48 17.11
CA SER A 336 -22.55 -3.75 18.40
C SER A 336 -22.18 -5.13 18.93
N LEU A 337 -22.20 -6.14 18.08
CA LEU A 337 -21.80 -7.51 18.40
C LEU A 337 -20.32 -7.56 18.85
N GLN A 338 -19.43 -6.89 18.13
CA GLN A 338 -18.02 -6.77 18.53
C GLN A 338 -17.88 -6.12 19.91
N ILE A 339 -18.60 -5.02 20.15
CA ILE A 339 -18.57 -4.30 21.42
C ILE A 339 -19.07 -5.22 22.56
N ASP A 340 -20.20 -5.86 22.39
CA ASP A 340 -20.82 -6.69 23.42
C ASP A 340 -19.95 -7.91 23.78
N LEU A 341 -19.49 -8.67 22.78
CA LEU A 341 -18.65 -9.84 23.02
C LEU A 341 -17.29 -9.46 23.63
N THR A 342 -16.64 -8.40 23.11
CA THR A 342 -15.36 -7.94 23.65
C THR A 342 -15.49 -7.42 25.10
N ALA A 343 -16.50 -6.60 25.39
CA ALA A 343 -16.70 -6.05 26.73
C ALA A 343 -16.99 -7.13 27.77
N ASN A 344 -17.66 -8.20 27.38
CA ASN A 344 -17.98 -9.34 28.26
C ASN A 344 -16.87 -10.40 28.31
N ASN A 345 -15.76 -10.25 27.58
CA ASN A 345 -14.73 -11.27 27.35
C ASN A 345 -15.34 -12.60 26.83
N ASP A 346 -16.39 -12.51 26.03
CA ASP A 346 -17.05 -13.66 25.43
C ASP A 346 -16.36 -14.01 24.10
N LEU A 347 -15.83 -15.23 24.03
CA LEU A 347 -15.13 -15.75 22.84
C LEU A 347 -16.05 -16.56 21.93
N SER A 348 -17.36 -16.55 22.17
CA SER A 348 -18.33 -17.24 21.34
C SER A 348 -18.32 -16.66 19.92
N GLU A 349 -18.20 -17.53 18.93
CA GLU A 349 -18.37 -17.14 17.53
C GLU A 349 -19.85 -16.91 17.20
N TRP A 350 -20.11 -16.04 16.27
CA TRP A 350 -21.44 -15.74 15.78
C TRP A 350 -21.57 -16.05 14.29
N HIS A 351 -22.69 -16.59 13.88
CA HIS A 351 -23.11 -16.68 12.50
C HIS A 351 -24.57 -16.25 12.35
N SER A 352 -24.94 -15.79 11.15
CA SER A 352 -26.31 -15.38 10.83
C SER A 352 -27.24 -16.60 10.73
N ASP A 353 -28.54 -16.38 10.95
CA ASP A 353 -29.55 -17.45 10.87
C ASP A 353 -29.73 -17.99 9.44
N ASP A 354 -29.46 -17.15 8.43
CA ASP A 354 -29.57 -17.45 7.01
C ASP A 354 -28.31 -18.06 6.37
N ILE A 355 -27.23 -18.22 7.13
CA ILE A 355 -25.93 -18.70 6.61
C ILE A 355 -26.08 -20.04 5.87
N SER A 356 -26.94 -20.96 6.35
CA SER A 356 -27.19 -22.26 5.72
C SER A 356 -27.86 -22.11 4.35
N GLU A 357 -28.82 -21.19 4.23
CA GLU A 357 -29.52 -20.91 2.98
C GLU A 357 -28.53 -20.34 1.95
N VAL A 358 -27.74 -19.34 2.33
CA VAL A 358 -26.72 -18.73 1.45
C VAL A 358 -25.69 -19.77 0.99
N MET A 359 -25.19 -20.62 1.90
CA MET A 359 -24.22 -21.66 1.54
C MET A 359 -24.81 -22.76 0.68
N SER A 360 -26.12 -22.99 0.72
CA SER A 360 -26.80 -23.99 -0.12
C SER A 360 -26.88 -23.60 -1.60
N GLU A 361 -26.69 -22.32 -1.93
CA GLU A 361 -26.63 -21.83 -3.31
C GLU A 361 -25.29 -22.13 -4.01
N TRP A 362 -24.27 -22.58 -3.26
CA TRP A 362 -22.95 -22.87 -3.80
C TRP A 362 -22.91 -24.25 -4.49
N ASN A 363 -22.55 -24.25 -5.75
CA ASN A 363 -22.49 -25.44 -6.58
C ASN A 363 -21.14 -26.12 -6.55
N PHE A 364 -21.09 -27.41 -6.24
CA PHE A 364 -19.85 -28.19 -6.36
C PHE A 364 -19.47 -28.48 -7.82
N PRO A 365 -18.12 -28.58 -8.09
CA PRO A 365 -17.01 -28.40 -7.15
C PRO A 365 -16.82 -26.95 -6.74
N LEU A 366 -16.33 -26.70 -5.52
CA LEU A 366 -16.01 -25.38 -5.01
C LEU A 366 -14.56 -25.04 -5.36
N HIS A 367 -14.32 -23.92 -6.06
CA HIS A 367 -13.01 -23.45 -6.45
C HIS A 367 -12.61 -22.22 -5.63
N PHE A 368 -11.53 -22.30 -4.90
CA PHE A 368 -10.98 -21.20 -4.11
C PHE A 368 -9.74 -20.68 -4.82
N ILE A 369 -9.75 -19.43 -5.26
CA ILE A 369 -8.66 -18.84 -6.05
C ILE A 369 -7.99 -17.70 -5.31
N ASP A 370 -6.70 -17.57 -5.53
CA ASP A 370 -5.88 -16.47 -5.05
C ASP A 370 -4.83 -16.11 -6.10
N PHE A 371 -4.52 -14.80 -6.25
CA PHE A 371 -3.64 -14.28 -7.27
C PHE A 371 -2.56 -13.39 -6.67
N GLU A 372 -1.33 -13.58 -7.17
CA GLU A 372 -0.23 -12.67 -6.91
C GLU A 372 0.06 -11.81 -8.14
N THR A 373 0.28 -10.52 -7.89
CA THR A 373 0.48 -9.53 -8.93
C THR A 373 1.65 -8.62 -8.64
N CYS A 374 2.20 -8.02 -9.69
CA CYS A 374 3.23 -7.00 -9.57
C CYS A 374 2.75 -5.69 -10.19
N THR A 375 3.02 -4.58 -9.53
CA THR A 375 2.79 -3.23 -10.05
C THR A 375 4.00 -2.35 -9.73
N VAL A 376 4.53 -1.66 -10.72
CA VAL A 376 5.73 -0.82 -10.58
C VAL A 376 5.53 0.55 -11.23
N PRO A 377 6.17 1.60 -10.69
CA PRO A 377 6.10 2.94 -11.31
C PRO A 377 6.85 2.99 -12.65
N LEU A 378 7.95 2.27 -12.79
CA LEU A 378 8.74 2.16 -14.02
C LEU A 378 8.49 0.79 -14.65
N PRO A 379 7.81 0.71 -15.81
CA PRO A 379 7.46 -0.56 -16.42
C PRO A 379 8.67 -1.41 -16.83
N PHE A 380 8.49 -2.74 -16.82
CA PHE A 380 9.50 -3.70 -17.25
C PHE A 380 9.56 -3.87 -18.77
N HIS A 381 8.40 -3.76 -19.42
CA HIS A 381 8.27 -4.07 -20.84
C HIS A 381 7.84 -2.85 -21.64
N LYS A 382 8.38 -2.74 -22.86
CA LYS A 382 7.97 -1.71 -23.81
C LYS A 382 6.46 -1.79 -24.08
N ASN A 383 5.85 -0.63 -24.29
CA ASN A 383 4.41 -0.43 -24.51
C ASN A 383 3.54 -0.78 -23.27
N GLU A 384 4.13 -0.90 -22.09
CA GLU A 384 3.38 -0.98 -20.85
C GLU A 384 3.19 0.39 -20.21
N TYR A 385 2.11 0.50 -19.46
CA TYR A 385 1.79 1.68 -18.66
C TYR A 385 2.35 1.56 -17.25
N PRO A 386 2.82 2.67 -16.65
CA PRO A 386 3.13 2.70 -15.23
C PRO A 386 1.98 2.20 -14.36
N TYR A 387 2.31 1.44 -13.33
CA TYR A 387 1.33 0.83 -12.40
C TYR A 387 0.34 -0.13 -13.08
N ALA A 388 0.60 -0.58 -14.29
CA ALA A 388 -0.18 -1.65 -14.89
C ALA A 388 -0.03 -2.93 -14.06
N VAL A 389 -1.15 -3.60 -13.81
CA VAL A 389 -1.16 -4.85 -13.06
C VAL A 389 -0.61 -5.97 -13.93
N ILE A 390 0.44 -6.64 -13.49
CA ILE A 390 1.01 -7.85 -14.10
C ILE A 390 0.57 -9.03 -13.25
N ALA A 391 -0.26 -9.92 -13.79
CA ALA A 391 -0.67 -11.13 -13.10
C ALA A 391 0.42 -12.20 -13.27
N SER A 392 1.03 -12.59 -12.15
CA SER A 392 2.26 -13.38 -12.14
C SER A 392 2.11 -14.79 -11.60
N GLN A 393 1.12 -15.02 -10.73
CA GLN A 393 0.90 -16.30 -10.08
C GLN A 393 -0.56 -16.48 -9.74
N PHE A 394 -1.03 -17.73 -9.78
CA PHE A 394 -2.27 -18.13 -9.13
C PHE A 394 -2.14 -19.46 -8.39
N SER A 395 -2.99 -19.62 -7.39
CA SER A 395 -3.31 -20.86 -6.71
C SER A 395 -4.82 -21.14 -6.83
N VAL A 396 -5.20 -22.41 -6.97
CA VAL A 396 -6.59 -22.87 -7.01
C VAL A 396 -6.74 -24.14 -6.20
N HIS A 397 -7.49 -24.09 -5.11
CA HIS A 397 -7.98 -25.32 -4.47
C HIS A 397 -9.40 -25.66 -4.97
N THR A 398 -9.59 -26.88 -5.39
CA THR A 398 -10.89 -27.42 -5.82
C THR A 398 -11.38 -28.47 -4.83
N LEU A 399 -12.45 -28.16 -4.12
CA LEU A 399 -13.12 -29.06 -3.18
C LEU A 399 -14.32 -29.72 -3.86
N LYS A 400 -14.32 -31.06 -3.94
CA LYS A 400 -15.45 -31.84 -4.45
C LYS A 400 -16.45 -32.12 -3.35
N GLU A 401 -17.70 -32.40 -3.72
CA GLU A 401 -18.80 -32.74 -2.80
C GLU A 401 -18.46 -33.92 -1.86
N ASN A 402 -17.68 -34.89 -2.33
CA ASN A 402 -17.19 -36.01 -1.53
C ASN A 402 -16.05 -35.69 -0.55
N GLY A 403 -15.69 -34.41 -0.42
CA GLY A 403 -14.64 -33.94 0.46
C GLY A 403 -13.20 -34.02 -0.09
N ASN A 404 -13.02 -34.55 -1.32
CA ASN A 404 -11.70 -34.59 -1.94
C ASN A 404 -11.25 -33.19 -2.37
N VAL A 405 -10.05 -32.82 -1.98
CA VAL A 405 -9.40 -31.55 -2.32
C VAL A 405 -8.31 -31.80 -3.35
N LYS A 406 -8.25 -30.96 -4.39
CA LYS A 406 -7.17 -30.95 -5.39
C LYS A 406 -6.63 -29.53 -5.54
N HIS A 407 -5.32 -29.40 -5.63
CA HIS A 407 -4.63 -28.13 -5.81
C HIS A 407 -4.08 -28.00 -7.23
N TYR A 408 -4.14 -26.77 -7.77
CA TYR A 408 -3.54 -26.35 -9.03
C TYR A 408 -2.86 -25.02 -8.82
N GLN A 409 -1.75 -24.81 -9.54
CA GLN A 409 -0.97 -23.59 -9.45
C GLN A 409 -0.33 -23.25 -10.79
N TRP A 410 0.00 -21.99 -10.94
CA TRP A 410 0.84 -21.50 -12.01
C TRP A 410 1.65 -20.30 -11.50
N LEU A 411 2.91 -20.23 -11.87
CA LEU A 411 3.81 -19.11 -11.60
C LEU A 411 4.52 -18.77 -12.91
N ALA A 412 4.53 -17.49 -13.30
CA ALA A 412 5.22 -17.03 -14.48
C ALA A 412 6.70 -17.45 -14.47
N ASP A 413 7.14 -18.03 -15.56
CA ASP A 413 8.55 -18.31 -15.78
C ASP A 413 9.27 -17.03 -16.19
N GLN A 414 10.61 -17.06 -16.16
CA GLN A 414 11.41 -15.95 -16.66
C GLN A 414 11.06 -15.71 -18.12
N SER A 415 10.34 -14.65 -18.37
CA SER A 415 9.96 -14.27 -19.73
C SER A 415 10.19 -12.77 -19.87
N PRO A 416 10.77 -12.31 -20.99
CA PRO A 416 10.80 -10.89 -21.31
C PRO A 416 9.43 -10.34 -21.73
N ILE A 417 8.37 -11.16 -21.72
CA ILE A 417 7.01 -10.81 -22.15
C ILE A 417 6.09 -10.79 -20.93
N ASP A 418 5.18 -9.81 -20.87
CA ASP A 418 4.12 -9.74 -19.88
C ASP A 418 3.33 -11.07 -19.78
N PRO A 419 3.34 -11.73 -18.64
CA PRO A 419 2.75 -13.05 -18.46
C PRO A 419 1.23 -13.04 -18.32
N THR A 420 0.58 -11.87 -18.21
CA THR A 420 -0.84 -11.73 -17.84
C THR A 420 -1.80 -12.49 -18.76
N ILE A 421 -1.55 -12.50 -20.09
CA ILE A 421 -2.40 -13.25 -21.03
C ILE A 421 -2.24 -14.76 -20.82
N GLN A 422 -1.00 -15.23 -20.61
CA GLN A 422 -0.74 -16.65 -20.35
C GLN A 422 -1.36 -17.08 -19.02
N PHE A 423 -1.27 -16.25 -17.99
CA PHE A 423 -1.96 -16.45 -16.71
C PHE A 423 -3.45 -16.75 -16.90
N VAL A 424 -4.17 -15.92 -17.67
CA VAL A 424 -5.60 -16.14 -17.95
C VAL A 424 -5.85 -17.44 -18.70
N LYS A 425 -5.01 -17.78 -19.70
CA LYS A 425 -5.13 -19.04 -20.45
C LYS A 425 -4.98 -20.26 -19.55
N GLU A 426 -4.00 -20.26 -18.63
CA GLU A 426 -3.78 -21.35 -17.71
C GLU A 426 -4.91 -21.46 -16.67
N LEU A 427 -5.37 -20.34 -16.11
CA LEU A 427 -6.50 -20.33 -15.18
C LEU A 427 -7.79 -20.84 -15.83
N LYS A 428 -8.08 -20.41 -17.07
CA LYS A 428 -9.23 -20.88 -17.85
C LYS A 428 -9.23 -22.40 -18.03
N LYS A 429 -8.08 -23.04 -18.30
CA LYS A 429 -7.97 -24.50 -18.43
C LYS A 429 -8.48 -25.24 -17.18
N ILE A 430 -8.35 -24.63 -16.01
CA ILE A 430 -8.77 -25.23 -14.74
C ILE A 430 -10.26 -24.97 -14.51
N LEU A 431 -10.68 -23.71 -14.56
CA LEU A 431 -12.02 -23.29 -14.15
C LEU A 431 -13.11 -23.52 -15.20
N SER A 432 -12.76 -23.77 -16.46
CA SER A 432 -13.76 -24.04 -17.52
C SER A 432 -14.14 -25.52 -17.67
N ASN A 433 -13.63 -26.41 -16.79
CA ASN A 433 -13.94 -27.84 -16.85
C ASN A 433 -15.32 -28.20 -16.25
N ASP A 434 -15.93 -27.28 -15.52
CA ASP A 434 -17.22 -27.45 -14.85
C ASP A 434 -17.87 -26.08 -14.60
N ASN A 435 -19.02 -26.07 -13.92
CA ASN A 435 -19.78 -24.90 -13.54
C ASN A 435 -19.81 -24.70 -12.01
N GLY A 436 -18.79 -25.18 -11.30
CA GLY A 436 -18.68 -25.02 -9.86
C GLY A 436 -18.52 -23.56 -9.45
N THR A 437 -18.88 -23.28 -8.20
CA THR A 437 -18.76 -21.93 -7.63
C THR A 437 -17.29 -21.55 -7.47
N VAL A 438 -16.94 -20.32 -7.87
CA VAL A 438 -15.60 -19.76 -7.74
C VAL A 438 -15.59 -18.73 -6.61
N PHE A 439 -14.68 -18.91 -5.65
CA PHE A 439 -14.51 -18.03 -4.50
C PHE A 439 -13.22 -17.23 -4.60
N MET A 440 -13.31 -15.96 -4.26
CA MET A 440 -12.17 -15.07 -4.01
C MET A 440 -12.22 -14.52 -2.58
N TYR A 441 -11.11 -13.97 -2.07
CA TYR A 441 -11.11 -13.27 -0.79
C TYR A 441 -10.89 -11.77 -0.98
N ALA A 442 -11.98 -10.99 -0.85
CA ALA A 442 -12.08 -9.60 -1.28
C ALA A 442 -12.11 -9.43 -2.82
N ASN A 443 -11.89 -8.19 -3.33
CA ASN A 443 -12.17 -7.88 -4.75
C ASN A 443 -10.91 -7.90 -5.63
N HIS A 444 -9.78 -8.41 -5.13
CA HIS A 444 -8.50 -8.34 -5.84
C HIS A 444 -8.56 -9.14 -7.17
N GLU A 445 -8.93 -10.39 -7.11
CA GLU A 445 -8.99 -11.32 -8.26
C GLU A 445 -9.93 -10.81 -9.36
N ASN A 446 -11.07 -10.26 -8.96
CA ASN A 446 -12.03 -9.65 -9.88
C ASN A 446 -11.42 -8.43 -10.60
N ALA A 447 -10.66 -7.59 -9.88
CA ALA A 447 -9.99 -6.44 -10.46
C ALA A 447 -8.84 -6.84 -11.40
N VAL A 448 -8.07 -7.87 -11.03
CA VAL A 448 -6.96 -8.40 -11.84
C VAL A 448 -7.48 -8.96 -13.16
N LEU A 449 -8.52 -9.80 -13.15
CA LEU A 449 -9.10 -10.36 -14.36
C LEU A 449 -9.69 -9.28 -15.28
N LYS A 450 -10.35 -8.27 -14.71
CA LYS A 450 -10.84 -7.12 -15.48
C LYS A 450 -9.71 -6.30 -16.10
N SER A 451 -8.59 -6.14 -15.40
CA SER A 451 -7.39 -5.50 -15.94
C SER A 451 -6.78 -6.33 -17.08
N ALA A 452 -6.69 -7.66 -16.88
CA ALA A 452 -6.19 -8.57 -17.92
C ALA A 452 -7.06 -8.53 -19.20
N LYS A 453 -8.38 -8.43 -19.05
CA LYS A 453 -9.31 -8.26 -20.18
C LYS A 453 -8.97 -7.00 -21.00
N GLN A 454 -8.64 -5.87 -20.35
CA GLN A 454 -8.30 -4.64 -21.06
C GLN A 454 -7.09 -4.83 -22.00
N ARG A 455 -6.10 -5.64 -21.62
CA ARG A 455 -4.93 -5.97 -22.46
C ARG A 455 -5.30 -6.79 -23.69
N MET A 456 -6.40 -7.53 -23.66
CA MET A 456 -6.88 -8.39 -24.76
C MET A 456 -7.82 -7.67 -25.74
N LEU A 457 -8.46 -6.58 -25.30
CA LEU A 457 -9.45 -5.85 -26.12
C LEU A 457 -8.91 -5.34 -27.49
N PRO A 458 -7.67 -4.87 -27.61
CA PRO A 458 -7.12 -4.50 -28.94
C PRO A 458 -7.14 -5.63 -29.96
N ASN A 459 -6.97 -6.89 -29.49
CA ASN A 459 -6.99 -8.12 -30.30
C ASN A 459 -8.15 -9.03 -29.91
N LYS A 460 -9.33 -8.48 -29.69
CA LYS A 460 -10.50 -9.19 -29.14
C LYS A 460 -10.93 -10.44 -29.90
N ASN A 461 -10.66 -10.51 -31.20
CA ASN A 461 -11.00 -11.68 -32.02
C ASN A 461 -10.07 -12.87 -31.74
N GLU A 462 -8.79 -12.58 -31.44
CA GLU A 462 -7.79 -13.59 -31.07
C GLU A 462 -8.05 -14.15 -29.65
N TYR A 463 -8.45 -13.29 -28.72
CA TYR A 463 -8.66 -13.65 -27.31
C TYR A 463 -10.13 -13.76 -26.92
N LYS A 464 -11.01 -14.04 -27.88
CA LYS A 464 -12.45 -14.10 -27.64
C LYS A 464 -12.82 -15.04 -26.50
N ASP A 465 -12.25 -16.24 -26.51
CA ASP A 465 -12.56 -17.28 -25.53
C ASP A 465 -12.07 -16.93 -24.12
N GLU A 466 -10.95 -16.21 -24.01
CA GLU A 466 -10.41 -15.70 -22.73
C GLU A 466 -11.28 -14.57 -22.21
N ILE A 467 -11.71 -13.65 -23.08
CA ILE A 467 -12.61 -12.55 -22.74
C ILE A 467 -13.96 -13.10 -22.26
N ASP A 468 -14.55 -14.02 -23.00
CA ASP A 468 -15.83 -14.65 -22.64
C ASP A 468 -15.71 -15.40 -21.28
N PHE A 469 -14.59 -16.07 -21.03
CA PHE A 469 -14.29 -16.69 -19.73
C PHE A 469 -14.24 -15.67 -18.60
N ILE A 470 -13.48 -14.57 -18.75
CA ILE A 470 -13.40 -13.51 -17.75
C ILE A 470 -14.80 -12.94 -17.47
N ASP A 471 -15.57 -12.65 -18.51
CA ASP A 471 -16.92 -12.10 -18.38
C ASP A 471 -17.89 -13.04 -17.69
N SER A 472 -17.66 -14.35 -17.75
CA SER A 472 -18.51 -15.35 -17.09
C SER A 472 -18.32 -15.41 -15.58
N ILE A 473 -17.17 -14.95 -15.03
CA ILE A 473 -16.84 -15.06 -13.61
C ILE A 473 -16.61 -13.71 -12.92
N THR A 474 -16.44 -12.62 -13.66
CA THR A 474 -16.23 -11.27 -13.08
C THR A 474 -17.51 -10.47 -13.03
N PHE A 475 -17.58 -9.50 -12.11
CA PHE A 475 -18.76 -8.64 -11.94
C PHE A 475 -18.38 -7.17 -11.73
N THR A 476 -19.36 -6.29 -11.95
CA THR A 476 -19.30 -4.86 -11.59
C THR A 476 -20.44 -4.54 -10.64
N ARG A 477 -20.16 -3.95 -9.50
CA ARG A 477 -21.19 -3.60 -8.51
C ARG A 477 -22.24 -2.68 -9.12
N GLY A 478 -23.52 -3.07 -8.97
CA GLY A 478 -24.66 -2.31 -9.49
C GLY A 478 -25.04 -2.63 -10.94
N GLU A 479 -24.33 -3.53 -11.60
CA GLU A 479 -24.69 -4.09 -12.90
C GLU A 479 -25.27 -5.51 -12.72
N HIS A 480 -25.81 -6.07 -13.79
CA HIS A 480 -26.25 -7.48 -13.80
C HIS A 480 -25.02 -8.39 -13.65
N GLU A 481 -25.02 -9.20 -12.61
CA GLU A 481 -23.93 -10.15 -12.36
C GLU A 481 -24.17 -11.43 -13.17
N PRO A 482 -23.13 -12.03 -13.79
CA PRO A 482 -23.26 -13.32 -14.45
C PRO A 482 -23.61 -14.41 -13.44
N GLU A 483 -24.26 -15.48 -13.91
CA GLU A 483 -24.70 -16.59 -13.06
C GLU A 483 -23.54 -17.26 -12.29
N ARG A 484 -22.34 -17.25 -12.87
CA ARG A 484 -21.13 -17.81 -12.27
C ARG A 484 -20.19 -16.72 -11.72
N ALA A 485 -20.71 -15.54 -11.35
CA ALA A 485 -19.91 -14.50 -10.71
C ALA A 485 -19.17 -15.04 -9.48
N MET A 486 -17.91 -14.61 -9.31
CA MET A 486 -17.12 -15.01 -8.14
C MET A 486 -17.75 -14.56 -6.83
N VAL A 487 -17.80 -15.46 -5.85
CA VAL A 487 -18.27 -15.17 -4.50
C VAL A 487 -17.14 -14.57 -3.67
N ASP A 488 -17.37 -13.39 -3.11
CA ASP A 488 -16.42 -12.69 -2.21
C ASP A 488 -16.57 -13.22 -0.77
N LEU A 489 -15.69 -14.14 -0.36
CA LEU A 489 -15.69 -14.71 1.00
C LEU A 489 -15.39 -13.69 2.09
N CYS A 490 -14.61 -12.65 1.81
CA CYS A 490 -14.39 -11.58 2.80
C CYS A 490 -15.72 -10.87 3.10
N ARG A 491 -16.51 -10.58 2.07
CA ARG A 491 -17.83 -9.99 2.25
C ARG A 491 -18.80 -10.97 2.94
N PHE A 492 -18.77 -12.23 2.56
CA PHE A 492 -19.57 -13.27 3.22
C PHE A 492 -19.26 -13.31 4.73
N VAL A 493 -17.97 -13.30 5.12
CA VAL A 493 -17.56 -13.21 6.53
C VAL A 493 -18.09 -11.93 7.19
N GLN A 494 -18.04 -10.78 6.49
CA GLN A 494 -18.57 -9.52 7.04
C GLN A 494 -20.08 -9.57 7.31
N ASP A 495 -20.82 -10.25 6.48
CA ASP A 495 -22.29 -10.25 6.55
C ASP A 495 -22.83 -11.42 7.40
N HIS A 496 -22.15 -12.59 7.44
CA HIS A 496 -22.71 -13.82 8.00
C HIS A 496 -21.88 -14.47 9.12
N TYR A 497 -20.65 -14.00 9.42
CA TYR A 497 -19.80 -14.64 10.42
C TYR A 497 -18.96 -13.63 11.21
N TYR A 498 -18.78 -13.86 12.51
CA TYR A 498 -17.88 -13.09 13.35
C TYR A 498 -17.23 -13.96 14.41
N HIS A 499 -15.93 -13.77 14.61
CA HIS A 499 -15.16 -14.37 15.70
C HIS A 499 -14.41 -13.29 16.51
N PRO A 500 -14.57 -13.26 17.87
CA PRO A 500 -13.96 -12.22 18.69
C PRO A 500 -12.43 -12.13 18.59
N LEU A 501 -11.74 -13.27 18.41
CA LEU A 501 -10.27 -13.31 18.25
C LEU A 501 -9.76 -12.56 17.02
N THR A 502 -10.62 -12.24 16.04
CA THR A 502 -10.23 -11.43 14.87
C THR A 502 -9.98 -9.95 15.22
N ASN A 503 -10.36 -9.53 16.44
CA ASN A 503 -10.26 -8.15 16.90
C ASN A 503 -10.83 -7.12 15.87
N GLY A 504 -11.99 -7.48 15.25
CA GLY A 504 -12.68 -6.66 14.26
C GLY A 504 -12.10 -6.72 12.84
N SER A 505 -10.97 -7.38 12.60
CA SER A 505 -10.45 -7.62 11.26
C SER A 505 -11.28 -8.67 10.52
N ASN A 506 -11.41 -8.50 9.20
CA ASN A 506 -12.00 -9.49 8.31
C ASN A 506 -10.97 -10.04 7.30
N SER A 507 -9.69 -9.74 7.51
CA SER A 507 -8.61 -10.34 6.72
C SER A 507 -8.57 -11.84 6.94
N LEU A 508 -8.29 -12.62 5.90
CA LEU A 508 -8.11 -14.06 5.99
C LEU A 508 -7.04 -14.43 7.03
N LYS A 509 -5.97 -13.63 7.14
CA LYS A 509 -4.89 -13.77 8.14
C LYS A 509 -5.31 -13.50 9.59
N ALA A 510 -6.47 -12.88 9.82
CA ALA A 510 -7.06 -12.76 11.15
C ALA A 510 -8.13 -13.84 11.39
N VAL A 511 -8.87 -14.20 10.36
CA VAL A 511 -9.95 -15.20 10.43
C VAL A 511 -9.38 -16.60 10.59
N LEU A 512 -8.37 -16.99 9.79
CA LEU A 512 -7.79 -18.33 9.83
C LEU A 512 -7.23 -18.69 11.23
N PRO A 513 -6.34 -17.93 11.87
CA PRO A 513 -5.87 -18.26 13.21
C PRO A 513 -7.01 -18.33 14.23
N SER A 514 -8.03 -17.48 14.11
CA SER A 514 -9.18 -17.46 15.01
C SER A 514 -9.99 -18.77 14.93
N ILE A 515 -10.32 -19.24 13.72
CA ILE A 515 -11.03 -20.51 13.55
C ILE A 515 -10.15 -21.72 13.88
N MET A 516 -8.85 -21.65 13.62
CA MET A 516 -7.90 -22.70 14.01
C MET A 516 -7.83 -22.85 15.55
N ALA A 517 -7.94 -21.75 16.28
CA ALA A 517 -7.93 -21.79 17.75
C ALA A 517 -9.17 -22.47 18.36
N THR A 518 -10.32 -22.47 17.68
CA THR A 518 -11.61 -22.91 18.26
C THR A 518 -12.22 -24.12 17.58
N SER A 519 -11.94 -24.37 16.29
CA SER A 519 -12.54 -25.44 15.50
C SER A 519 -11.94 -26.81 15.79
N ASN A 520 -12.68 -27.71 16.43
CA ASN A 520 -12.24 -29.09 16.69
C ASN A 520 -12.01 -29.88 15.39
N ILE A 521 -12.79 -29.61 14.32
CA ILE A 521 -12.63 -30.29 13.03
C ILE A 521 -11.32 -29.89 12.38
N LEU A 522 -11.00 -28.59 12.37
CA LEU A 522 -9.72 -28.12 11.81
C LEU A 522 -8.54 -28.64 12.63
N LYS A 523 -8.61 -28.56 13.97
CA LYS A 523 -7.60 -29.13 14.85
C LYS A 523 -7.33 -30.60 14.53
N GLN A 524 -8.36 -31.43 14.44
CA GLN A 524 -8.22 -32.84 14.15
C GLN A 524 -7.64 -33.12 12.77
N LYS A 525 -8.08 -32.39 11.74
CA LYS A 525 -7.64 -32.60 10.36
C LYS A 525 -6.22 -32.13 10.12
N TYR A 526 -5.90 -30.91 10.54
CA TYR A 526 -4.64 -30.23 10.21
C TYR A 526 -3.52 -30.43 11.23
N SER A 527 -3.74 -31.19 12.31
CA SER A 527 -2.69 -31.74 13.20
C SER A 527 -1.93 -32.92 12.58
N ASN A 528 -2.41 -33.42 11.44
CA ASN A 528 -1.73 -34.49 10.70
C ASN A 528 -1.11 -33.92 9.43
N PRO A 529 -0.05 -34.57 8.90
CA PRO A 529 0.49 -34.21 7.59
C PRO A 529 -0.60 -34.23 6.52
N LEU A 530 -0.62 -33.18 5.67
CA LEU A 530 -1.58 -33.07 4.58
C LEU A 530 -1.37 -34.20 3.56
N ALA A 531 -2.47 -34.89 3.19
CA ALA A 531 -2.48 -35.90 2.14
C ALA A 531 -2.77 -35.33 0.75
N PHE A 532 -2.82 -34.00 0.62
CA PHE A 532 -3.11 -33.27 -0.63
C PHE A 532 -2.32 -31.96 -0.66
N GLY A 533 -2.34 -31.30 -1.80
CA GLY A 533 -1.54 -30.11 -2.06
C GLY A 533 -0.48 -30.40 -3.11
N THR A 534 0.24 -29.38 -3.51
CA THR A 534 1.36 -29.50 -4.44
C THR A 534 2.69 -29.20 -3.72
N ASN A 535 2.71 -28.10 -2.96
CA ASN A 535 3.86 -27.67 -2.20
C ASN A 535 3.70 -27.95 -0.70
N LEU A 536 2.45 -27.99 -0.21
CA LEU A 536 2.12 -28.20 1.19
C LEU A 536 1.80 -29.67 1.53
N GLU A 537 1.90 -30.59 0.56
CA GLU A 537 1.80 -32.03 0.84
C GLU A 537 2.81 -32.44 1.92
N ASN A 538 2.34 -33.19 2.91
CA ASN A 538 3.11 -33.61 4.10
C ASN A 538 3.41 -32.51 5.13
N TYR A 539 2.93 -31.26 4.96
CA TYR A 539 3.00 -30.25 6.01
C TYR A 539 1.91 -30.46 7.07
N THR A 540 2.25 -30.13 8.32
CA THR A 540 1.30 -30.04 9.44
C THR A 540 1.01 -28.57 9.68
N LEU A 541 -0.25 -28.16 9.53
CA LEU A 541 -0.65 -26.74 9.61
C LEU A 541 -1.38 -26.38 10.92
N PHE A 542 -1.36 -27.27 11.90
CA PHE A 542 -1.85 -27.00 13.25
C PHE A 542 -0.76 -27.36 14.26
N GLN A 543 -0.36 -26.37 15.07
CA GLN A 543 0.51 -26.54 16.21
C GLN A 543 -0.04 -25.71 17.37
N GLU A 544 -0.07 -26.28 18.56
CA GLU A 544 -0.51 -25.61 19.79
C GLU A 544 0.56 -25.82 20.87
N ASP A 545 0.97 -24.73 21.52
CA ASP A 545 1.88 -24.75 22.67
C ASP A 545 1.27 -23.94 23.82
N ALA A 546 1.17 -24.56 25.00
CA ALA A 546 0.59 -23.96 26.23
C ALA A 546 -0.81 -23.30 26.02
N GLY A 547 -1.62 -23.86 25.11
CA GLY A 547 -2.98 -23.34 24.79
C GLY A 547 -2.99 -22.21 23.76
N ILE A 548 -1.84 -21.86 23.19
CA ILE A 548 -1.71 -20.86 22.13
C ILE A 548 -1.52 -21.60 20.79
N VAL A 549 -2.41 -21.36 19.85
CA VAL A 549 -2.33 -21.91 18.50
C VAL A 549 -1.40 -21.04 17.66
N THR A 550 -0.41 -21.68 17.04
CA THR A 550 0.52 -21.02 16.10
C THR A 550 -0.23 -20.66 14.82
N ASP A 551 0.00 -19.46 14.32
CA ASP A 551 -0.51 -19.03 13.01
C ASP A 551 0.01 -19.98 11.91
N PRO A 552 -0.86 -20.59 11.08
CA PRO A 552 -0.44 -21.48 9.99
C PRO A 552 0.60 -20.88 9.05
N TYR A 553 0.58 -19.57 8.83
CA TYR A 553 1.59 -18.87 8.04
C TYR A 553 2.99 -18.91 8.68
N ASP A 554 3.07 -18.97 10.01
CA ASP A 554 4.34 -19.10 10.75
C ASP A 554 4.92 -20.53 10.71
N LEU A 555 4.12 -21.50 10.31
CA LEU A 555 4.54 -22.89 10.13
C LEU A 555 5.14 -23.18 8.75
N LEU A 556 5.02 -22.24 7.80
CA LEU A 556 5.69 -22.32 6.51
C LEU A 556 7.20 -22.10 6.64
N PRO A 557 8.03 -22.71 5.76
CA PRO A 557 9.44 -22.35 5.67
C PRO A 557 9.61 -20.87 5.42
N LYS A 558 10.41 -20.23 6.23
CA LYS A 558 10.72 -18.81 6.05
C LYS A 558 11.63 -18.63 4.84
N LEU A 559 11.54 -17.47 4.18
CA LEU A 559 12.34 -17.22 2.97
C LEU A 559 13.84 -17.36 3.24
N LYS A 560 14.35 -16.87 4.38
CA LYS A 560 15.75 -17.02 4.81
C LYS A 560 16.24 -18.46 4.90
N ASP A 561 15.33 -19.44 5.04
CA ASP A 561 15.66 -20.86 5.06
C ASP A 561 15.71 -21.46 3.65
N LEU A 562 15.26 -20.70 2.65
CA LEU A 562 15.13 -21.10 1.25
C LEU A 562 16.16 -20.43 0.32
N ILE A 563 16.75 -19.31 0.74
CA ILE A 563 17.73 -18.51 -0.03
C ILE A 563 19.00 -18.25 0.79
N SER A 564 20.05 -17.70 0.17
CA SER A 564 21.26 -17.31 0.89
C SER A 564 20.99 -16.14 1.85
N LYS A 565 21.78 -16.05 2.94
CA LYS A 565 21.69 -14.92 3.87
C LYS A 565 21.99 -13.58 3.21
N ASP A 566 22.89 -13.57 2.24
CA ASP A 566 23.27 -12.34 1.54
C ASP A 566 22.10 -11.82 0.69
N LEU A 567 21.40 -12.72 0.01
CA LEU A 567 20.20 -12.37 -0.76
C LEU A 567 19.04 -11.99 0.17
N ASP A 568 18.83 -12.69 1.28
CA ASP A 568 17.80 -12.38 2.27
C ASP A 568 18.02 -10.97 2.87
N ASN A 569 19.24 -10.66 3.28
CA ASN A 569 19.59 -9.35 3.81
C ASN A 569 19.47 -8.24 2.76
N ALA A 570 19.79 -8.51 1.50
CA ALA A 570 19.73 -7.53 0.41
C ALA A 570 18.30 -7.20 -0.02
N LEU A 571 17.36 -8.14 0.15
CA LEU A 571 16.02 -8.03 -0.44
C LEU A 571 14.89 -7.93 0.58
N PHE A 572 15.06 -8.45 1.78
CA PHE A 572 14.00 -8.61 2.75
C PHE A 572 14.51 -8.30 4.16
N HIS A 573 14.28 -7.10 4.64
CA HIS A 573 14.70 -6.70 5.98
C HIS A 573 14.04 -7.47 7.14
N LYS A 574 12.98 -8.23 6.87
CA LYS A 574 12.23 -9.05 7.83
C LYS A 574 11.65 -10.28 7.14
N ASP A 575 11.48 -11.36 7.88
CA ASP A 575 10.98 -12.71 7.50
C ASP A 575 9.60 -12.73 6.81
N SER A 576 9.36 -11.97 5.74
CA SER A 576 7.99 -11.72 5.33
C SER A 576 7.65 -11.93 3.86
N LEU A 577 7.41 -13.17 3.50
CA LEU A 577 6.42 -13.48 2.47
C LEU A 577 4.98 -13.43 3.04
N LYS A 578 4.80 -12.94 4.27
CA LYS A 578 3.52 -12.97 4.99
C LYS A 578 2.43 -12.06 4.41
N ASP A 579 2.76 -11.19 3.47
CA ASP A 579 1.80 -10.35 2.77
C ASP A 579 2.09 -10.26 1.27
N GLY A 580 1.12 -9.79 0.49
CA GLY A 580 1.26 -9.67 -0.96
C GLY A 580 2.38 -8.74 -1.42
N SER A 581 2.94 -7.91 -0.51
CA SER A 581 4.07 -7.03 -0.83
C SER A 581 5.39 -7.81 -0.88
N GLY A 582 5.62 -8.70 0.07
CA GLY A 582 6.77 -9.61 0.04
C GLY A 582 6.74 -10.52 -1.19
N ALA A 583 5.58 -11.03 -1.56
CA ALA A 583 5.40 -11.83 -2.79
C ALA A 583 5.72 -11.01 -4.05
N MET A 584 5.30 -9.74 -4.11
CA MET A 584 5.61 -8.85 -5.23
C MET A 584 7.12 -8.62 -5.37
N LYS A 585 7.83 -8.36 -4.27
CA LYS A 585 9.29 -8.17 -4.27
C LYS A 585 10.03 -9.46 -4.66
N ALA A 586 9.64 -10.59 -4.10
CA ALA A 586 10.20 -11.90 -4.46
C ALA A 586 10.03 -12.21 -5.95
N PHE A 587 8.88 -11.87 -6.52
CA PHE A 587 8.63 -12.03 -7.95
C PHE A 587 9.52 -11.09 -8.79
N GLN A 588 9.66 -9.83 -8.42
CA GLN A 588 10.54 -8.88 -9.12
C GLN A 588 11.98 -9.39 -9.17
N VAL A 589 12.49 -9.86 -8.04
CA VAL A 589 13.83 -10.43 -7.95
C VAL A 589 13.96 -11.68 -8.79
N LEU A 590 12.99 -12.59 -8.73
CA LEU A 590 12.97 -13.83 -9.51
C LEU A 590 13.04 -13.55 -11.02
N GLN A 591 12.35 -12.50 -11.50
CA GLN A 591 12.25 -12.18 -12.92
C GLN A 591 13.45 -11.37 -13.44
N PHE A 592 13.95 -10.43 -12.65
CA PHE A 592 14.77 -9.32 -13.15
C PHE A 592 16.15 -9.22 -12.49
N SER A 593 16.46 -10.01 -11.47
CA SER A 593 17.77 -10.00 -10.82
C SER A 593 18.68 -11.13 -11.31
N GLN A 594 19.99 -10.85 -11.34
CA GLN A 594 21.01 -11.85 -11.62
C GLN A 594 21.33 -12.61 -10.34
N ILE A 595 20.55 -13.63 -10.03
CA ILE A 595 20.74 -14.53 -8.89
C ILE A 595 21.01 -15.96 -9.36
N SER A 596 21.56 -16.80 -8.49
CA SER A 596 21.84 -18.20 -8.77
C SER A 596 20.56 -19.01 -9.04
N GLU A 597 20.66 -20.10 -9.77
CA GLU A 597 19.51 -21.01 -9.99
C GLU A 597 18.98 -21.64 -8.69
N GLU A 598 19.84 -21.78 -7.67
CA GLU A 598 19.44 -22.27 -6.36
C GLU A 598 18.59 -21.25 -5.61
N GLU A 599 18.96 -19.98 -5.66
CA GLU A 599 18.18 -18.87 -5.11
C GLU A 599 16.85 -18.69 -5.83
N LYS A 600 16.83 -18.76 -7.16
CA LYS A 600 15.59 -18.77 -7.94
C LYS A 600 14.65 -19.88 -7.51
N LYS A 601 15.19 -21.09 -7.28
CA LYS A 601 14.42 -22.24 -6.81
C LYS A 601 13.86 -21.99 -5.40
N GLY A 602 14.64 -21.39 -4.52
CA GLY A 602 14.21 -21.00 -3.17
C GLY A 602 13.06 -19.99 -3.19
N LEU A 603 13.22 -18.89 -3.98
CA LEU A 603 12.18 -17.87 -4.14
C LEU A 603 10.88 -18.46 -4.73
N ARG A 604 10.99 -19.29 -5.78
CA ARG A 604 9.83 -19.99 -6.37
C ARG A 604 9.10 -20.81 -5.34
N LYS A 605 9.83 -21.58 -4.54
CA LYS A 605 9.25 -22.41 -3.49
C LYS A 605 8.53 -21.58 -2.44
N GLY A 606 9.12 -20.45 -2.01
CA GLY A 606 8.48 -19.51 -1.08
C GLY A 606 7.16 -18.96 -1.62
N LEU A 607 7.17 -18.42 -2.84
CA LEU A 607 5.99 -17.89 -3.52
C LEU A 607 4.87 -18.93 -3.66
N LEU A 608 5.22 -20.14 -4.09
CA LEU A 608 4.25 -21.21 -4.31
C LEU A 608 3.63 -21.70 -3.01
N ASN A 609 4.43 -21.88 -1.94
CA ASN A 609 3.94 -22.29 -0.63
C ASN A 609 2.91 -21.29 -0.07
N TYR A 610 3.24 -20.00 -0.20
CA TYR A 610 2.45 -18.92 0.36
C TYR A 610 1.07 -18.83 -0.30
N CYS A 611 1.02 -18.69 -1.63
CA CYS A 611 -0.22 -18.61 -2.39
C CYS A 611 -1.07 -19.90 -2.28
N GLU A 612 -0.42 -21.08 -2.11
CA GLU A 612 -1.15 -22.34 -1.83
C GLU A 612 -1.84 -22.28 -0.46
N LEU A 613 -1.20 -21.72 0.57
CA LEU A 613 -1.82 -21.59 1.89
C LEU A 613 -3.01 -20.61 1.87
N ASP A 614 -2.94 -19.50 1.11
CA ASP A 614 -4.06 -18.56 1.01
C ASP A 614 -5.33 -19.21 0.47
N THR A 615 -5.21 -20.02 -0.58
CA THR A 615 -6.38 -20.77 -1.10
C THR A 615 -6.80 -21.91 -0.18
N LEU A 616 -5.87 -22.57 0.50
CA LEU A 616 -6.19 -23.61 1.49
C LEU A 616 -6.88 -23.00 2.72
N ALA A 617 -6.52 -21.79 3.14
CA ALA A 617 -7.18 -21.07 4.23
C ALA A 617 -8.67 -20.82 3.95
N MET A 618 -9.02 -20.54 2.70
CA MET A 618 -10.43 -20.44 2.28
C MET A 618 -11.16 -21.79 2.33
N VAL A 619 -10.49 -22.89 1.98
CA VAL A 619 -11.04 -24.25 2.17
C VAL A 619 -11.28 -24.53 3.66
N MET A 620 -10.31 -24.20 4.53
CA MET A 620 -10.44 -24.35 5.99
C MET A 620 -11.61 -23.53 6.53
N LEU A 621 -11.77 -22.29 6.06
CA LEU A 621 -12.91 -21.45 6.43
C LEU A 621 -14.24 -22.11 6.04
N TYR A 622 -14.36 -22.60 4.80
CA TYR A 622 -15.55 -23.32 4.34
C TYR A 622 -15.81 -24.57 5.20
N GLU A 623 -14.81 -25.38 5.49
CA GLU A 623 -14.94 -26.59 6.32
C GLU A 623 -15.42 -26.27 7.73
N HIS A 624 -14.87 -25.21 8.33
CA HIS A 624 -15.32 -24.73 9.64
C HIS A 624 -16.79 -24.31 9.61
N LEU A 625 -17.16 -23.42 8.69
CA LEU A 625 -18.55 -22.94 8.55
C LEU A 625 -19.53 -24.09 8.31
N ASN A 626 -19.20 -25.00 7.39
CA ASN A 626 -20.03 -26.19 7.10
C ASN A 626 -20.17 -27.11 8.33
N SER A 627 -19.20 -27.11 9.24
CA SER A 627 -19.26 -27.86 10.50
C SER A 627 -20.23 -27.28 11.51
N LEU A 628 -20.38 -25.94 11.52
CA LEU A 628 -21.34 -25.26 12.40
C LEU A 628 -22.77 -25.58 12.02
N LEU A 629 -23.04 -25.80 10.72
CA LEU A 629 -24.39 -26.10 10.20
C LEU A 629 -24.84 -27.55 10.40
N LYS A 630 -23.89 -28.44 10.73
CA LYS A 630 -24.19 -29.88 10.96
C LYS A 630 -24.48 -30.21 12.42
N LYS A 631 -24.40 -29.20 13.31
CA LYS A 631 -24.81 -29.32 14.72
C LYS A 631 -26.27 -29.00 14.91
#